data_c5b561818ce14916c516165cdceed52b
#
_entry.id   c5b561818ce14916c516165cdceed52b
#
_cell.length_a   1.000
_cell.length_b   1.000
_cell.length_c   1.000
_cell.angle_alpha   90.00
_cell.angle_beta   90.00
_cell.angle_gamma   90.00
#
_symmetry.space_group_name_H-M   'P 1'
#
loop_
_entity.id
_entity.type
_entity.pdbx_description
1 polymer ?
#
loop_
_entity_poly.entity_id
_entity_poly.type
_entity_poly.pdbx_seq_one_letter_code
_entity_poly.pdbx_strand_id
1 'polypeptide(L)'
;MKKLFLLLILSLLSAQGYAGSCPDGSEPVKSISDDGTYFVYNCGGNSNNDKKKKDAEKKPAKTSSNTNTIITTINPVSHSGWKTHYGIKGINSHNFQFVNDSKESRRGNQYQRFELRDGDCFNLGNWDDCANDRQRVEFTAEPFLPPKGNQCIAFSIMLDNDFNTMDGSPTALAQIHQRGGPTGFAGGFKSNPGVLMFHAQEGYYDFDWLYLHGSRTNIKQTDLKFRLLSLDEMKDKWTDISFCLDFAKNNMSLWVNGNRKFNINQPPTGLHLPESIFFKYGIYQSFVTKYKQKYNRNTPTQIVYYDEIRRGSSIEEVDFNINPNLKVID
;
A
#
# COMPACT_ATOMS: atom_id res chain seq x y z
N MET A 1 -17.24 17.04 53.07
CA MET A 1 -17.40 17.18 51.61
C MET A 1 -16.20 17.88 51.03
N LYS A 2 -15.04 17.21 50.98
CA LYS A 2 -13.80 17.71 50.36
C LYS A 2 -12.90 16.50 50.07
N LYS A 3 -13.23 15.65 49.10
CA LYS A 3 -12.35 14.59 48.55
C LYS A 3 -12.99 14.02 47.29
N LEU A 4 -13.18 14.82 46.24
CA LEU A 4 -13.61 14.31 44.93
C LEU A 4 -13.22 15.28 43.79
N PHE A 5 -11.97 15.76 43.79
CA PHE A 5 -11.49 16.66 42.71
C PHE A 5 -10.03 16.36 42.28
N LEU A 6 -9.58 15.11 42.42
CA LEU A 6 -8.20 14.77 42.06
C LEU A 6 -8.06 13.54 41.19
N LEU A 7 -9.00 13.26 40.30
CA LEU A 7 -8.94 12.06 39.43
C LEU A 7 -9.36 12.34 37.99
N LEU A 8 -9.16 13.56 37.49
CA LEU A 8 -9.56 13.92 36.12
C LEU A 8 -8.48 14.68 35.34
N ILE A 9 -7.19 14.51 35.65
CA ILE A 9 -6.08 15.14 34.91
C ILE A 9 -5.00 14.11 34.53
N LEU A 10 -5.37 12.92 34.11
CA LEU A 10 -4.39 11.91 33.68
C LEU A 10 -4.82 11.13 32.42
N SER A 11 -5.49 11.78 31.48
CA SER A 11 -5.85 11.12 30.21
C SER A 11 -5.61 11.98 28.96
N LEU A 12 -4.66 12.90 28.97
CA LEU A 12 -4.25 13.68 27.79
C LEU A 12 -2.73 13.55 27.54
N LEU A 13 -2.21 12.35 27.58
CA LEU A 13 -0.96 12.02 26.89
C LEU A 13 -1.32 11.36 25.56
N SER A 14 -1.74 12.20 24.61
CA SER A 14 -1.70 11.84 23.21
C SER A 14 -0.26 11.48 22.87
N ALA A 15 -0.03 10.24 22.50
CA ALA A 15 1.23 9.79 21.94
C ALA A 15 1.50 10.59 20.66
N GLN A 16 2.25 11.65 20.77
CA GLN A 16 2.91 12.28 19.64
C GLN A 16 3.98 11.29 19.18
N GLY A 17 3.74 10.65 18.03
CA GLY A 17 4.79 9.89 17.36
C GLY A 17 5.91 10.85 17.00
N TYR A 18 7.00 10.79 17.75
CA TYR A 18 8.25 11.45 17.41
C TYR A 18 8.78 10.82 16.12
N ALA A 19 8.84 11.58 15.04
CA ALA A 19 9.83 11.32 14.00
C ALA A 19 11.20 11.42 14.72
N GLY A 20 11.98 10.34 14.67
CA GLY A 20 13.28 10.32 15.34
C GLY A 20 14.15 11.49 14.87
N SER A 21 14.94 12.07 15.78
CA SER A 21 15.94 13.07 15.43
C SER A 21 16.99 12.48 14.50
N CYS A 22 17.59 13.32 13.67
CA CYS A 22 18.70 12.94 12.80
C CYS A 22 19.89 12.39 13.60
N PRO A 23 20.79 11.59 12.97
CA PRO A 23 21.96 11.02 13.66
C PRO A 23 22.88 12.06 14.30
N ASP A 24 22.83 13.31 13.86
CA ASP A 24 23.58 14.46 14.40
C ASP A 24 22.79 15.23 15.48
N GLY A 25 21.60 14.72 15.85
CA GLY A 25 20.73 15.35 16.83
C GLY A 25 19.87 16.51 16.29
N SER A 26 19.95 16.84 15.01
CA SER A 26 19.11 17.86 14.40
C SER A 26 17.71 17.35 14.11
N GLU A 27 16.74 18.28 13.92
CA GLU A 27 15.41 17.96 13.48
C GLU A 27 15.40 17.69 11.96
N PRO A 28 14.74 16.63 11.49
CA PRO A 28 14.62 16.35 10.07
C PRO A 28 13.88 17.47 9.32
N VAL A 29 14.44 17.90 8.19
CA VAL A 29 13.79 18.90 7.32
C VAL A 29 12.79 18.19 6.43
N LYS A 30 11.53 18.61 6.53
CA LYS A 30 10.42 18.11 5.72
C LYS A 30 10.40 18.76 4.35
N SER A 31 10.42 17.98 3.30
CA SER A 31 10.24 18.40 1.90
C SER A 31 9.16 17.57 1.21
N ILE A 32 8.74 17.98 0.04
CA ILE A 32 7.79 17.22 -0.80
C ILE A 32 8.62 16.44 -1.82
N SER A 33 8.22 15.20 -2.13
CA SER A 33 8.82 14.40 -3.20
C SER A 33 8.69 15.11 -4.55
N ASP A 34 9.61 14.84 -5.49
CA ASP A 34 9.64 15.48 -6.80
C ASP A 34 8.36 15.25 -7.61
N ASP A 35 7.66 14.15 -7.38
CA ASP A 35 6.37 13.85 -8.00
C ASP A 35 5.17 14.42 -7.21
N GLY A 36 5.41 15.11 -6.10
CA GLY A 36 4.40 15.74 -5.26
C GLY A 36 3.52 14.76 -4.48
N THR A 37 3.89 13.49 -4.37
CA THR A 37 3.00 12.45 -3.85
C THR A 37 3.18 12.13 -2.37
N TYR A 38 4.31 12.51 -1.75
CA TYR A 38 4.58 12.26 -0.32
C TYR A 38 5.59 13.23 0.28
N PHE A 39 5.65 13.28 1.61
CA PHE A 39 6.67 14.05 2.32
C PHE A 39 7.93 13.23 2.56
N VAL A 40 9.06 13.88 2.36
CA VAL A 40 10.40 13.36 2.66
C VAL A 40 10.94 14.12 3.86
N TYR A 41 11.53 13.41 4.81
CA TYR A 41 12.24 14.00 5.93
C TYR A 41 13.73 13.74 5.72
N ASN A 42 14.50 14.79 5.48
CA ASN A 42 15.92 14.71 5.18
C ASN A 42 16.73 15.16 6.39
N CYS A 43 17.72 14.35 6.76
CA CYS A 43 18.77 14.71 7.69
C CYS A 43 19.97 15.23 6.89
N GLY A 44 20.22 16.53 6.89
CA GLY A 44 21.37 17.10 6.21
C GLY A 44 21.17 18.58 5.95
N GLY A 45 22.04 19.41 6.52
CA GLY A 45 22.09 20.84 6.33
C GLY A 45 22.53 21.24 4.94
N ASN A 46 22.17 22.44 4.55
CA ASN A 46 22.55 23.14 3.34
C ASN A 46 23.95 22.82 2.85
N SER A 47 24.05 22.19 1.69
CA SER A 47 25.30 22.17 0.94
C SER A 47 25.35 23.35 -0.02
N ASN A 48 25.95 24.44 0.44
CA ASN A 48 26.61 25.37 -0.49
C ASN A 48 28.10 25.02 -0.53
N ASN A 49 28.54 24.65 -1.74
CA ASN A 49 29.87 24.74 -2.28
C ASN A 49 31.07 24.72 -1.31
N ASP A 50 31.93 23.69 -1.43
CA ASP A 50 33.28 23.97 -1.88
C ASP A 50 34.06 22.69 -2.24
N LYS A 51 34.73 22.78 -3.41
CA LYS A 51 35.72 21.82 -3.88
C LYS A 51 36.97 21.84 -2.99
N LYS A 52 37.45 20.69 -2.54
CA LYS A 52 38.89 20.38 -2.59
C LYS A 52 39.18 18.89 -2.36
N LYS A 53 40.00 18.38 -3.25
CA LYS A 53 40.71 17.10 -3.24
C LYS A 53 41.54 16.90 -1.99
N LYS A 54 41.65 15.69 -1.52
CA LYS A 54 42.92 14.96 -1.35
C LYS A 54 42.74 13.51 -0.91
N ASP A 55 43.56 12.71 -1.48
CA ASP A 55 43.92 11.33 -1.58
C ASP A 55 44.08 10.50 -0.27
N ALA A 56 43.86 9.19 -0.50
CA ALA A 56 44.50 7.99 0.03
C ALA A 56 44.18 7.56 1.48
N GLU A 57 43.70 6.33 1.73
CA GLU A 57 44.46 5.10 1.71
C GLU A 57 43.61 3.85 1.92
N LYS A 58 44.05 2.74 1.36
CA LYS A 58 43.46 1.41 1.30
C LYS A 58 43.54 0.60 2.61
N LYS A 59 42.55 -0.26 2.91
CA LYS A 59 42.70 -1.73 2.92
C LYS A 59 41.39 -2.46 3.29
N PRO A 60 41.23 -3.74 2.93
CA PRO A 60 39.98 -4.27 2.43
C PRO A 60 39.28 -5.21 3.40
N ALA A 61 37.97 -5.13 3.49
CA ALA A 61 37.15 -6.19 4.05
C ALA A 61 36.56 -7.01 2.88
N LYS A 62 36.76 -8.30 2.91
CA LYS A 62 36.16 -9.27 1.98
C LYS A 62 34.66 -9.25 2.17
N THR A 63 33.97 -8.71 1.21
CA THR A 63 32.51 -8.86 1.09
C THR A 63 32.23 -9.90 0.03
N SER A 64 31.59 -10.97 0.40
CA SER A 64 31.04 -11.94 -0.54
C SER A 64 29.96 -11.20 -1.35
N SER A 65 30.25 -10.91 -2.61
CA SER A 65 29.29 -10.32 -3.52
C SER A 65 28.30 -11.39 -3.96
N ASN A 66 27.17 -11.48 -3.28
CA ASN A 66 25.98 -11.98 -3.93
C ASN A 66 25.52 -10.88 -4.87
N THR A 67 25.89 -10.97 -6.11
CA THR A 67 25.32 -10.14 -7.19
C THR A 67 23.86 -10.57 -7.39
N ASN A 68 22.97 -10.01 -6.58
CA ASN A 68 21.55 -10.05 -6.89
C ASN A 68 21.36 -9.27 -8.17
N THR A 69 20.90 -9.92 -9.21
CA THR A 69 20.52 -9.25 -10.46
C THR A 69 19.32 -8.36 -10.15
N ILE A 70 19.57 -7.07 -10.07
CA ILE A 70 18.50 -6.09 -9.88
C ILE A 70 17.78 -5.96 -11.21
N ILE A 71 16.51 -6.34 -11.26
CA ILE A 71 15.65 -6.10 -12.42
C ILE A 71 15.35 -4.60 -12.42
N THR A 72 15.95 -3.87 -13.33
CA THR A 72 15.79 -2.40 -13.43
C THR A 72 14.55 -1.98 -14.20
N THR A 73 13.94 -2.87 -14.97
CA THR A 73 12.70 -2.62 -15.72
C THR A 73 11.94 -3.93 -15.90
N ILE A 74 10.71 -3.97 -15.44
CA ILE A 74 9.74 -4.98 -15.88
C ILE A 74 8.88 -4.30 -16.96
N ASN A 75 8.64 -4.99 -18.06
CA ASN A 75 7.75 -4.49 -19.10
C ASN A 75 6.37 -4.24 -18.50
N PRO A 76 5.68 -3.14 -18.88
CA PRO A 76 4.33 -2.89 -18.43
C PRO A 76 3.43 -4.08 -18.73
N VAL A 77 2.71 -4.54 -17.73
CA VAL A 77 1.66 -5.54 -17.89
C VAL A 77 0.38 -4.82 -18.29
N SER A 78 -0.21 -5.18 -19.40
CA SER A 78 -1.47 -4.60 -19.87
C SER A 78 -2.60 -5.59 -19.66
N HIS A 79 -3.63 -5.19 -18.91
CA HIS A 79 -4.83 -5.99 -18.71
C HIS A 79 -6.03 -5.08 -18.47
N SER A 80 -7.17 -5.48 -18.99
CA SER A 80 -8.45 -4.76 -18.79
C SER A 80 -8.36 -3.23 -18.91
N GLY A 81 -7.59 -2.74 -19.90
CA GLY A 81 -7.40 -1.31 -20.15
C GLY A 81 -6.44 -0.61 -19.21
N TRP A 82 -5.79 -1.30 -18.28
CA TRP A 82 -4.69 -0.79 -17.48
C TRP A 82 -3.33 -1.26 -17.99
N LYS A 83 -2.35 -0.39 -17.79
CA LYS A 83 -0.94 -0.79 -17.76
C LYS A 83 -0.53 -0.80 -16.31
N THR A 84 -0.08 -1.93 -15.82
CA THR A 84 0.62 -1.99 -14.56
C THR A 84 2.09 -1.99 -14.84
N HIS A 85 2.83 -1.12 -14.22
CA HIS A 85 4.26 -1.11 -14.37
C HIS A 85 4.95 -0.91 -13.03
N TYR A 86 6.10 -1.50 -12.98
CA TYR A 86 7.09 -1.18 -12.00
C TYR A 86 7.93 -0.04 -12.52
N GLY A 87 7.76 1.14 -11.99
CA GLY A 87 8.77 2.18 -12.07
C GLY A 87 9.90 1.90 -11.10
N ILE A 88 10.36 0.63 -10.96
CA ILE A 88 11.10 0.23 -9.76
C ILE A 88 12.55 -0.02 -10.08
N LYS A 89 13.39 0.81 -9.48
CA LYS A 89 14.77 0.45 -9.22
C LYS A 89 14.82 -0.34 -7.91
N GLY A 90 15.44 -1.51 -7.93
CA GLY A 90 15.80 -2.20 -6.69
C GLY A 90 14.88 -3.30 -6.22
N ILE A 91 14.09 -3.93 -7.09
CA ILE A 91 13.48 -5.21 -6.73
C ILE A 91 14.42 -6.37 -7.06
N ASN A 92 14.39 -7.38 -6.23
CA ASN A 92 15.12 -8.61 -6.44
C ASN A 92 14.36 -9.52 -7.41
N SER A 93 15.05 -10.46 -8.06
CA SER A 93 14.45 -11.39 -9.01
C SER A 93 13.34 -12.27 -8.42
N HIS A 94 13.35 -12.48 -7.10
CA HIS A 94 12.29 -13.24 -6.41
C HIS A 94 11.02 -12.42 -6.14
N ASN A 95 11.11 -11.09 -6.14
CA ASN A 95 10.00 -10.24 -5.72
C ASN A 95 8.76 -10.37 -6.62
N PHE A 96 8.96 -10.62 -7.92
CA PHE A 96 7.86 -10.76 -8.86
C PHE A 96 8.16 -11.78 -9.95
N GLN A 97 7.16 -12.60 -10.29
CA GLN A 97 7.21 -13.57 -11.38
C GLN A 97 5.84 -13.73 -12.01
N PHE A 98 5.82 -13.93 -13.35
CA PHE A 98 4.70 -14.58 -14.01
C PHE A 98 4.87 -16.09 -13.89
N VAL A 99 3.84 -16.77 -13.43
CA VAL A 99 3.80 -18.22 -13.34
C VAL A 99 2.87 -18.73 -14.43
N ASN A 100 3.41 -19.62 -15.29
CA ASN A 100 2.63 -20.25 -16.35
C ASN A 100 2.20 -21.64 -15.86
N ASP A 101 1.02 -21.72 -15.30
CA ASP A 101 0.42 -22.97 -14.82
C ASP A 101 -1.11 -22.90 -14.89
N SER A 102 -1.67 -23.54 -15.91
CA SER A 102 -3.11 -23.56 -16.15
C SER A 102 -3.93 -24.36 -15.12
N LYS A 103 -3.27 -25.15 -14.27
CA LYS A 103 -3.96 -25.90 -13.21
C LYS A 103 -4.12 -25.09 -11.95
N GLU A 104 -3.15 -24.21 -11.69
CA GLU A 104 -3.10 -23.38 -10.49
C GLU A 104 -3.63 -21.95 -10.71
N SER A 105 -3.68 -21.47 -11.98
CA SER A 105 -4.25 -20.16 -12.30
C SER A 105 -5.73 -20.10 -11.93
N ARG A 106 -6.20 -18.92 -11.55
CA ARG A 106 -7.64 -18.70 -11.27
C ARG A 106 -8.47 -18.90 -12.53
N ARG A 107 -7.98 -18.36 -13.64
CA ARG A 107 -8.50 -18.57 -14.99
C ARG A 107 -7.33 -18.49 -15.98
N GLY A 108 -7.46 -19.13 -17.15
CA GLY A 108 -6.43 -19.08 -18.18
C GLY A 108 -5.21 -19.92 -17.88
N ASN A 109 -4.03 -19.40 -18.18
CA ASN A 109 -2.77 -20.15 -18.14
C ASN A 109 -1.68 -19.49 -17.31
N GLN A 110 -1.91 -18.27 -16.86
CA GLN A 110 -0.88 -17.47 -16.20
C GLN A 110 -1.44 -16.74 -14.99
N TYR A 111 -0.63 -16.56 -13.96
CA TYR A 111 -0.92 -15.71 -12.80
C TYR A 111 0.36 -15.02 -12.32
N GLN A 112 0.21 -14.04 -11.45
CA GLN A 112 1.29 -13.23 -10.91
C GLN A 112 1.64 -13.70 -9.50
N ARG A 113 2.94 -13.87 -9.23
CA ARG A 113 3.47 -14.22 -7.92
C ARG A 113 4.30 -13.06 -7.38
N PHE A 114 3.96 -12.60 -6.21
CA PHE A 114 4.70 -11.61 -5.43
C PHE A 114 5.33 -12.27 -4.22
N GLU A 115 6.59 -11.93 -3.94
CA GLU A 115 7.29 -12.39 -2.75
C GLU A 115 8.03 -11.22 -2.10
N LEU A 116 7.81 -11.02 -0.81
CA LEU A 116 8.47 -10.02 0.01
C LEU A 116 9.23 -10.71 1.14
N ARG A 117 10.55 -10.50 1.16
CA ARG A 117 11.45 -10.98 2.22
C ARG A 117 11.91 -9.85 3.11
N ASP A 118 12.39 -10.19 4.29
CA ASP A 118 12.99 -9.20 5.18
C ASP A 118 14.16 -8.48 4.49
N GLY A 119 14.10 -7.13 4.49
CA GLY A 119 15.08 -6.29 3.82
C GLY A 119 14.77 -5.95 2.36
N ASP A 120 13.68 -6.45 1.79
CA ASP A 120 13.24 -6.07 0.45
C ASP A 120 12.67 -4.65 0.46
N CYS A 121 13.48 -3.68 0.08
CA CYS A 121 13.13 -2.28 0.10
C CYS A 121 13.07 -1.69 -1.28
N PHE A 122 11.96 -1.04 -1.55
CA PHE A 122 11.77 -0.22 -2.71
C PHE A 122 12.55 1.10 -2.57
N ASN A 123 13.36 1.45 -3.57
CA ASN A 123 14.14 2.68 -3.56
C ASN A 123 14.01 3.41 -4.90
N LEU A 124 13.44 4.63 -4.86
CA LEU A 124 13.31 5.53 -6.01
C LEU A 124 14.42 6.58 -6.09
N GLY A 125 15.39 6.54 -5.18
CA GLY A 125 16.44 7.54 -5.08
C GLY A 125 16.09 8.71 -4.16
N ASN A 126 14.92 9.27 -4.28
CA ASN A 126 14.36 10.28 -3.37
C ASN A 126 13.43 9.69 -2.29
N TRP A 127 13.07 8.42 -2.39
CA TRP A 127 12.33 7.66 -1.40
C TRP A 127 12.93 6.27 -1.24
N ASP A 128 13.22 5.90 -0.01
CA ASP A 128 13.72 4.58 0.38
C ASP A 128 12.78 3.99 1.44
N ASP A 129 12.17 2.86 1.11
CA ASP A 129 11.23 2.21 2.03
C ASP A 129 11.92 1.76 3.32
N CYS A 130 13.13 1.22 3.26
CA CYS A 130 13.86 0.81 4.44
C CYS A 130 14.18 1.99 5.36
N ALA A 131 14.63 3.11 4.80
CA ALA A 131 14.90 4.32 5.57
C ALA A 131 13.62 4.92 6.20
N ASN A 132 12.45 4.60 5.62
CA ASN A 132 11.16 5.05 6.11
C ASN A 132 10.38 3.96 6.88
N ASP A 133 11.06 2.91 7.34
CA ASP A 133 10.46 1.82 8.12
C ASP A 133 9.38 1.05 7.35
N ARG A 134 9.63 0.77 6.05
CA ARG A 134 8.73 0.10 5.12
C ARG A 134 9.46 -0.99 4.34
N GLN A 135 8.70 -1.95 3.85
CA GLN A 135 9.12 -2.93 2.84
C GLN A 135 7.97 -3.14 1.86
N ARG A 136 8.26 -3.27 0.58
CA ARG A 136 7.20 -3.52 -0.41
C ARG A 136 7.65 -4.18 -1.69
N VAL A 137 6.70 -4.85 -2.28
CA VAL A 137 6.66 -5.22 -3.69
C VAL A 137 5.23 -4.99 -4.19
N GLU A 138 4.98 -3.85 -4.82
CA GLU A 138 3.65 -3.44 -5.30
C GLU A 138 3.69 -2.97 -6.74
N PHE A 139 2.63 -3.28 -7.48
CA PHE A 139 2.34 -2.66 -8.76
C PHE A 139 1.42 -1.46 -8.59
N THR A 140 1.63 -0.46 -9.43
CA THR A 140 0.73 0.68 -9.59
C THR A 140 0.06 0.60 -10.95
N ALA A 141 -1.25 0.67 -10.98
CA ALA A 141 -2.03 0.63 -12.22
C ALA A 141 -2.15 2.03 -12.83
N GLU A 142 -1.97 2.13 -14.14
CA GLU A 142 -2.13 3.34 -14.93
C GLU A 142 -3.14 3.13 -16.09
N PRO A 143 -3.82 4.20 -16.55
CA PRO A 143 -3.79 5.57 -16.05
C PRO A 143 -4.47 5.70 -14.70
N PHE A 144 -4.13 6.76 -13.96
CA PHE A 144 -4.82 7.10 -12.73
C PHE A 144 -6.29 7.43 -13.02
N LEU A 145 -7.16 7.13 -12.06
CA LEU A 145 -8.60 7.27 -12.18
C LEU A 145 -9.07 8.61 -11.63
N PRO A 146 -10.13 9.21 -12.21
CA PRO A 146 -10.77 10.37 -11.59
C PRO A 146 -11.44 9.95 -10.27
N PRO A 147 -11.50 10.86 -9.27
CA PRO A 147 -12.14 10.55 -7.99
C PRO A 147 -13.67 10.64 -8.02
N LYS A 148 -14.26 10.64 -9.20
CA LYS A 148 -15.71 10.76 -9.42
C LYS A 148 -16.16 9.87 -10.57
N GLY A 149 -17.44 9.54 -10.56
CA GLY A 149 -18.02 8.51 -11.43
C GLY A 149 -17.70 7.11 -10.89
N ASN A 150 -18.47 6.13 -11.33
CA ASN A 150 -18.32 4.77 -10.84
C ASN A 150 -17.04 4.13 -11.38
N GLN A 151 -16.17 3.71 -10.49
CA GLN A 151 -14.94 2.99 -10.79
C GLN A 151 -15.04 1.60 -10.18
N CYS A 152 -15.09 0.58 -11.03
CA CYS A 152 -15.15 -0.81 -10.60
C CYS A 152 -13.81 -1.48 -10.84
N ILE A 153 -13.34 -2.22 -9.84
CA ILE A 153 -12.08 -2.97 -9.87
C ILE A 153 -12.37 -4.37 -9.36
N ALA A 154 -11.77 -5.35 -9.99
CA ALA A 154 -11.76 -6.73 -9.52
C ALA A 154 -10.34 -7.30 -9.59
N PHE A 155 -10.06 -8.25 -8.72
CA PHE A 155 -8.87 -9.07 -8.73
C PHE A 155 -9.13 -10.39 -8.01
N SER A 156 -8.46 -11.44 -8.42
CA SER A 156 -8.36 -12.68 -7.67
C SER A 156 -7.07 -12.68 -6.88
N ILE A 157 -7.12 -13.11 -5.64
CA ILE A 157 -5.97 -13.20 -4.73
C ILE A 157 -5.94 -14.55 -4.06
N MET A 158 -4.74 -15.12 -3.91
CA MET A 158 -4.49 -16.33 -3.14
C MET A 158 -3.26 -16.11 -2.25
N LEU A 159 -3.33 -16.55 -1.02
CA LEU A 159 -2.19 -16.53 -0.10
C LEU A 159 -1.46 -17.86 -0.17
N ASP A 160 -0.14 -17.82 -0.12
CA ASP A 160 0.67 -19.02 0.07
C ASP A 160 0.31 -19.70 1.39
N ASN A 161 0.42 -21.04 1.44
CA ASN A 161 0.11 -21.81 2.65
C ASN A 161 0.91 -21.34 3.88
N ASP A 162 2.14 -20.93 3.66
CA ASP A 162 3.03 -20.43 4.70
C ASP A 162 2.91 -18.91 4.96
N PHE A 163 1.91 -18.25 4.37
CA PHE A 163 1.69 -16.83 4.59
C PHE A 163 1.42 -16.51 6.07
N ASN A 164 2.25 -15.64 6.64
CA ASN A 164 2.12 -15.19 8.02
C ASN A 164 2.03 -13.66 8.07
N THR A 165 1.19 -13.14 8.96
CA THR A 165 1.07 -11.70 9.20
C THR A 165 2.23 -11.17 10.04
N MET A 166 2.43 -9.86 9.95
CA MET A 166 3.20 -9.12 10.94
C MET A 166 2.30 -8.79 12.13
N ASP A 167 2.48 -9.50 13.25
CA ASP A 167 1.66 -9.27 14.45
C ASP A 167 1.72 -7.80 14.90
N GLY A 168 0.55 -7.17 15.04
CA GLY A 168 0.42 -5.78 15.47
C GLY A 168 0.76 -4.75 14.39
N SER A 169 0.96 -5.17 13.13
CA SER A 169 1.07 -4.29 11.98
C SER A 169 0.37 -4.87 10.76
N PRO A 170 -0.48 -4.12 10.07
CA PRO A 170 -1.14 -4.62 8.86
C PRO A 170 -0.14 -4.79 7.72
N THR A 171 -0.35 -5.82 6.90
CA THR A 171 0.27 -5.97 5.59
C THR A 171 -0.77 -5.61 4.53
N ALA A 172 -0.59 -4.51 3.82
CA ALA A 172 -1.49 -4.16 2.73
C ALA A 172 -1.23 -5.06 1.52
N LEU A 173 -2.30 -5.59 0.95
CA LEU A 173 -2.28 -6.48 -0.20
C LEU A 173 -2.87 -5.81 -1.46
N ALA A 174 -3.84 -4.91 -1.28
CA ALA A 174 -4.33 -4.03 -2.34
C ALA A 174 -4.77 -2.71 -1.73
N GLN A 175 -4.69 -1.63 -2.50
CA GLN A 175 -5.09 -0.31 -2.02
C GLN A 175 -5.49 0.63 -3.15
N ILE A 176 -6.40 1.54 -2.86
CA ILE A 176 -6.58 2.77 -3.62
C ILE A 176 -5.84 3.88 -2.87
N HIS A 177 -4.92 4.50 -3.55
CA HIS A 177 -4.20 5.66 -3.04
C HIS A 177 -4.66 6.93 -3.76
N GLN A 178 -4.36 8.10 -3.23
CA GLN A 178 -4.79 9.39 -3.77
C GLN A 178 -3.60 10.27 -4.15
N ARG A 179 -3.82 11.17 -5.09
CA ARG A 179 -2.81 12.14 -5.54
C ARG A 179 -3.43 13.52 -5.72
N GLY A 180 -2.70 14.54 -5.26
CA GLY A 180 -3.08 15.94 -5.46
C GLY A 180 -4.37 16.36 -4.76
N GLY A 181 -4.80 17.59 -5.03
CA GLY A 181 -6.03 18.18 -4.47
C GLY A 181 -5.94 18.52 -2.98
N PRO A 182 -7.07 18.94 -2.38
CA PRO A 182 -7.10 19.37 -0.97
C PRO A 182 -6.76 18.26 0.03
N THR A 183 -6.91 17.02 -0.36
CA THR A 183 -6.64 15.84 0.46
C THR A 183 -5.32 15.15 0.10
N GLY A 184 -4.67 15.59 -0.98
CA GLY A 184 -3.32 15.19 -1.31
C GLY A 184 -2.29 15.87 -0.41
N PHE A 185 -1.01 15.64 -0.66
CA PHE A 185 0.10 16.19 0.11
C PHE A 185 0.06 17.70 0.31
N ALA A 186 -0.32 18.43 -0.73
CA ALA A 186 -0.42 19.88 -0.70
C ALA A 186 -1.67 20.39 0.05
N GLY A 187 -2.59 19.52 0.44
CA GLY A 187 -3.90 19.87 0.96
C GLY A 187 -3.96 20.24 2.44
N GLY A 188 -2.84 20.25 3.14
CA GLY A 188 -2.79 20.59 4.57
C GLY A 188 -3.10 19.44 5.51
N PHE A 189 -3.39 18.25 5.01
CA PHE A 189 -3.49 17.04 5.83
C PHE A 189 -2.09 16.51 6.15
N LYS A 190 -1.85 16.06 7.38
CA LYS A 190 -0.51 15.66 7.85
C LYS A 190 0.03 14.40 7.18
N SER A 191 -0.83 13.59 6.59
CA SER A 191 -0.46 12.37 5.88
C SER A 191 -1.28 12.25 4.60
N ASN A 192 -0.78 11.49 3.64
CA ASN A 192 -1.50 11.15 2.42
C ASN A 192 -2.02 9.70 2.55
N PRO A 193 -3.15 9.49 3.24
CA PRO A 193 -3.61 8.14 3.53
C PRO A 193 -4.04 7.42 2.26
N GLY A 194 -3.88 6.10 2.24
CA GLY A 194 -4.63 5.25 1.34
C GLY A 194 -6.11 5.45 1.63
N VAL A 195 -6.91 5.71 0.60
CA VAL A 195 -8.36 5.95 0.77
C VAL A 195 -9.13 4.66 0.93
N LEU A 196 -8.55 3.56 0.47
CA LEU A 196 -9.11 2.23 0.55
C LEU A 196 -7.96 1.24 0.65
N MET A 197 -8.02 0.33 1.60
CA MET A 197 -6.95 -0.63 1.84
C MET A 197 -7.53 -2.00 2.17
N PHE A 198 -7.05 -3.00 1.45
CA PHE A 198 -7.23 -4.41 1.80
C PHE A 198 -5.95 -4.90 2.45
N HIS A 199 -6.04 -5.43 3.64
CA HIS A 199 -4.86 -5.84 4.37
C HIS A 199 -5.06 -7.12 5.19
N ALA A 200 -3.95 -7.83 5.39
CA ALA A 200 -3.88 -8.99 6.27
C ALA A 200 -3.41 -8.53 7.65
N GLN A 201 -4.19 -8.83 8.69
CA GLN A 201 -3.86 -8.51 10.07
C GLN A 201 -4.50 -9.52 11.03
N GLU A 202 -3.74 -10.00 12.01
CA GLU A 202 -4.24 -10.82 13.11
C GLU A 202 -5.09 -12.03 12.67
N GLY A 203 -4.68 -12.69 11.57
CA GLY A 203 -5.38 -13.86 11.04
C GLY A 203 -6.57 -13.55 10.13
N TYR A 204 -6.82 -12.30 9.81
CA TYR A 204 -7.96 -11.88 8.99
C TYR A 204 -7.54 -11.04 7.79
N TYR A 205 -8.33 -11.09 6.74
CA TYR A 205 -8.31 -10.19 5.61
C TYR A 205 -9.37 -9.13 5.84
N ASP A 206 -8.90 -7.94 6.12
CA ASP A 206 -9.73 -6.80 6.49
C ASP A 206 -9.73 -5.76 5.36
N PHE A 207 -10.76 -4.94 5.34
CA PHE A 207 -10.95 -3.85 4.42
C PHE A 207 -11.18 -2.56 5.20
N ASP A 208 -10.37 -1.56 4.95
CA ASP A 208 -10.51 -0.21 5.51
C ASP A 208 -10.85 0.79 4.41
N TRP A 209 -11.87 1.60 4.64
CA TRP A 209 -12.22 2.72 3.79
C TRP A 209 -12.14 4.02 4.59
N LEU A 210 -11.21 4.87 4.16
CA LEU A 210 -10.93 6.14 4.79
C LEU A 210 -11.37 7.28 3.89
N TYR A 211 -12.09 8.25 4.43
CA TYR A 211 -12.42 9.45 3.72
C TYR A 211 -12.25 10.71 4.58
N LEU A 212 -11.93 11.82 3.93
CA LEU A 212 -11.71 13.12 4.55
C LEU A 212 -12.89 14.03 4.23
N HIS A 213 -13.38 14.73 5.26
CA HIS A 213 -14.53 15.62 5.15
C HIS A 213 -14.42 16.82 6.10
N GLY A 214 -15.42 17.71 6.09
CA GLY A 214 -15.44 18.89 6.91
C GLY A 214 -14.95 20.16 6.19
N SER A 215 -14.60 21.20 6.93
CA SER A 215 -14.05 22.42 6.34
C SER A 215 -12.55 22.30 6.09
N ARG A 216 -11.98 23.15 5.20
CA ARG A 216 -10.52 23.18 4.96
C ARG A 216 -9.70 23.51 6.21
N THR A 217 -10.29 24.22 7.15
CA THR A 217 -9.66 24.58 8.43
C THR A 217 -9.90 23.55 9.53
N ASN A 218 -10.84 22.63 9.32
CA ASN A 218 -11.19 21.57 10.27
C ASN A 218 -11.50 20.28 9.50
N ILE A 219 -10.45 19.68 8.95
CA ILE A 219 -10.56 18.41 8.23
C ILE A 219 -10.75 17.28 9.24
N LYS A 220 -11.79 16.51 9.05
CA LYS A 220 -12.12 15.31 9.80
C LYS A 220 -11.83 14.08 8.95
N GLN A 221 -11.46 13.00 9.60
CA GLN A 221 -11.27 11.70 9.00
C GLN A 221 -12.33 10.75 9.53
N THR A 222 -12.92 9.97 8.65
CA THR A 222 -13.74 8.81 9.02
C THR A 222 -13.09 7.57 8.43
N ASP A 223 -13.00 6.53 9.23
CA ASP A 223 -12.36 5.27 8.92
C ASP A 223 -13.38 4.16 9.18
N LEU A 224 -13.81 3.49 8.10
CA LEU A 224 -14.75 2.37 8.15
C LEU A 224 -13.96 1.09 7.94
N LYS A 225 -14.09 0.17 8.89
CA LYS A 225 -13.35 -1.10 8.92
C LYS A 225 -14.30 -2.28 8.83
N PHE A 226 -13.94 -3.23 7.98
CA PHE A 226 -14.75 -4.42 7.74
C PHE A 226 -13.86 -5.65 7.69
N ARG A 227 -14.24 -6.68 8.41
CA ARG A 227 -13.64 -8.01 8.30
C ARG A 227 -14.31 -8.76 7.17
N LEU A 228 -13.52 -9.27 6.22
CA LEU A 228 -14.00 -9.94 5.03
C LEU A 228 -13.95 -11.47 5.19
N LEU A 229 -12.80 -12.01 5.51
CA LEU A 229 -12.50 -13.45 5.59
C LEU A 229 -11.43 -13.72 6.65
N SER A 230 -11.30 -14.96 7.10
CA SER A 230 -10.08 -15.42 7.74
C SER A 230 -8.99 -15.66 6.69
N LEU A 231 -7.72 -15.49 7.04
CA LEU A 231 -6.61 -15.77 6.12
C LEU A 231 -6.53 -17.27 5.76
N ASP A 232 -6.96 -18.16 6.65
CA ASP A 232 -6.97 -19.60 6.38
C ASP A 232 -7.98 -19.98 5.28
N GLU A 233 -9.03 -19.19 5.07
CA GLU A 233 -9.94 -19.37 3.94
C GLU A 233 -9.30 -18.99 2.59
N MET A 234 -8.19 -18.24 2.61
CA MET A 234 -7.50 -17.72 1.42
C MET A 234 -6.18 -18.45 1.11
N LYS A 235 -5.67 -19.27 2.05
CA LYS A 235 -4.44 -20.04 1.84
C LYS A 235 -4.67 -21.15 0.82
N ASP A 236 -3.84 -21.21 -0.22
CA ASP A 236 -3.95 -22.13 -1.35
C ASP A 236 -5.33 -22.13 -2.02
N LYS A 237 -6.08 -21.04 -1.87
CA LYS A 237 -7.42 -20.89 -2.43
C LYS A 237 -7.60 -19.50 -3.03
N TRP A 238 -8.01 -19.46 -4.28
CA TRP A 238 -8.38 -18.22 -4.93
C TRP A 238 -9.60 -17.57 -4.28
N THR A 239 -9.46 -16.31 -3.98
CA THR A 239 -10.53 -15.45 -3.47
C THR A 239 -10.73 -14.30 -4.45
N ASP A 240 -11.95 -14.15 -4.95
CA ASP A 240 -12.29 -13.10 -5.89
C ASP A 240 -12.82 -11.89 -5.12
N ILE A 241 -12.17 -10.76 -5.30
CA ILE A 241 -12.57 -9.48 -4.72
C ILE A 241 -12.99 -8.56 -5.84
N SER A 242 -14.17 -7.98 -5.74
CA SER A 242 -14.60 -6.93 -6.63
C SER A 242 -15.29 -5.81 -5.86
N PHE A 243 -15.11 -4.59 -6.31
CA PHE A 243 -15.75 -3.43 -5.71
C PHE A 243 -16.02 -2.35 -6.74
N CYS A 244 -17.08 -1.58 -6.50
CA CYS A 244 -17.39 -0.38 -7.26
C CYS A 244 -17.42 0.82 -6.31
N LEU A 245 -16.72 1.87 -6.67
CA LEU A 245 -16.52 3.07 -5.86
C LEU A 245 -16.88 4.32 -6.68
N ASP A 246 -17.80 5.16 -6.18
CA ASP A 246 -17.89 6.57 -6.57
C ASP A 246 -17.41 7.43 -5.40
N PHE A 247 -16.14 7.80 -5.46
CA PHE A 247 -15.48 8.51 -4.36
C PHE A 247 -16.13 9.88 -4.08
N ALA A 248 -16.57 10.57 -5.14
CA ALA A 248 -17.23 11.87 -5.00
C ALA A 248 -18.60 11.79 -4.31
N LYS A 249 -19.29 10.67 -4.46
CA LYS A 249 -20.57 10.42 -3.80
C LYS A 249 -20.43 9.65 -2.48
N ASN A 250 -19.23 9.20 -2.16
CA ASN A 250 -18.96 8.32 -1.03
C ASN A 250 -19.84 7.05 -1.04
N ASN A 251 -20.00 6.48 -2.23
CA ASN A 251 -20.71 5.23 -2.44
C ASN A 251 -19.73 4.12 -2.70
N MET A 252 -19.94 2.98 -2.08
CA MET A 252 -19.13 1.80 -2.33
C MET A 252 -19.96 0.53 -2.16
N SER A 253 -19.75 -0.39 -3.08
CA SER A 253 -20.21 -1.78 -2.96
C SER A 253 -19.03 -2.72 -3.10
N LEU A 254 -19.01 -3.81 -2.33
CA LEU A 254 -17.95 -4.81 -2.35
C LEU A 254 -18.55 -6.21 -2.39
N TRP A 255 -17.94 -7.07 -3.20
CA TRP A 255 -18.26 -8.48 -3.34
C TRP A 255 -17.02 -9.34 -3.03
N VAL A 256 -17.27 -10.50 -2.48
CA VAL A 256 -16.29 -11.56 -2.27
C VAL A 256 -16.86 -12.83 -2.90
N ASN A 257 -16.14 -13.43 -3.83
CA ASN A 257 -16.57 -14.62 -4.57
C ASN A 257 -17.99 -14.45 -5.17
N GLY A 258 -18.24 -13.30 -5.81
CA GLY A 258 -19.52 -12.95 -6.41
C GLY A 258 -20.66 -12.59 -5.42
N ASN A 259 -20.43 -12.73 -4.12
CA ASN A 259 -21.41 -12.42 -3.09
C ASN A 259 -21.20 -11.02 -2.52
N ARG A 260 -22.20 -10.14 -2.66
CA ARG A 260 -22.11 -8.78 -2.12
C ARG A 260 -22.06 -8.79 -0.59
N LYS A 261 -20.95 -8.28 -0.04
CA LYS A 261 -20.74 -8.19 1.40
C LYS A 261 -21.36 -6.93 2.00
N PHE A 262 -21.23 -5.82 1.31
CA PHE A 262 -21.85 -4.56 1.73
C PHE A 262 -22.11 -3.62 0.56
N ASN A 263 -22.95 -2.63 0.85
CA ASN A 263 -23.23 -1.47 0.01
C ASN A 263 -23.36 -0.26 0.93
N ILE A 264 -22.43 0.67 0.80
CA ILE A 264 -22.39 1.88 1.61
C ILE A 264 -22.78 3.05 0.71
N ASN A 265 -23.78 3.81 1.16
CA ASN A 265 -24.24 5.02 0.50
C ASN A 265 -24.40 6.10 1.58
N GLN A 266 -23.31 6.73 1.96
CA GLN A 266 -23.27 7.74 2.99
C GLN A 266 -22.51 8.97 2.51
N PRO A 267 -23.15 9.89 1.79
CA PRO A 267 -22.49 11.10 1.35
C PRO A 267 -22.20 12.00 2.58
N PRO A 268 -20.94 12.20 2.97
CA PRO A 268 -20.60 13.16 4.00
C PRO A 268 -20.73 14.58 3.46
N THR A 269 -21.09 15.51 4.34
CA THR A 269 -21.05 16.93 4.02
C THR A 269 -19.59 17.39 3.90
N GLY A 270 -19.25 18.11 2.84
CA GLY A 270 -17.92 18.69 2.66
C GLY A 270 -16.83 17.64 2.42
N LEU A 271 -17.11 16.66 1.59
CA LEU A 271 -16.13 15.67 1.17
C LEU A 271 -14.96 16.33 0.42
N HIS A 272 -13.74 16.02 0.85
CA HIS A 272 -12.53 16.47 0.17
C HIS A 272 -12.10 15.44 -0.87
N LEU A 273 -12.00 15.86 -2.13
CA LEU A 273 -11.60 15.00 -3.22
C LEU A 273 -10.15 15.25 -3.63
N PRO A 274 -9.38 14.19 -3.92
CA PRO A 274 -8.09 14.31 -4.58
C PRO A 274 -8.27 14.70 -6.05
N GLU A 275 -7.16 14.99 -6.73
CA GLU A 275 -7.16 15.20 -8.20
C GLU A 275 -7.34 13.87 -8.94
N SER A 276 -6.71 12.83 -8.43
CA SER A 276 -6.82 11.47 -8.96
C SER A 276 -6.64 10.42 -7.87
N ILE A 277 -7.10 9.22 -8.18
CA ILE A 277 -6.87 8.02 -7.38
C ILE A 277 -6.17 6.97 -8.24
N PHE A 278 -5.45 6.06 -7.62
CA PHE A 278 -4.78 4.98 -8.33
C PHE A 278 -4.78 3.69 -7.51
N PHE A 279 -4.95 2.60 -8.25
CA PHE A 279 -4.96 1.27 -7.68
C PHE A 279 -3.54 0.73 -7.57
N LYS A 280 -3.25 0.09 -6.45
CA LYS A 280 -2.01 -0.65 -6.20
C LYS A 280 -2.35 -2.02 -5.65
N TYR A 281 -1.53 -3.01 -5.97
CA TYR A 281 -1.63 -4.36 -5.45
C TYR A 281 -0.26 -5.02 -5.36
N GLY A 282 -0.14 -6.01 -4.54
CA GLY A 282 1.12 -6.67 -4.18
C GLY A 282 1.24 -6.79 -2.66
N ILE A 283 2.41 -6.59 -2.10
CA ILE A 283 2.67 -6.71 -0.67
C ILE A 283 3.35 -5.44 -0.16
N TYR A 284 2.77 -4.81 0.86
CA TYR A 284 3.33 -3.65 1.52
C TYR A 284 3.27 -3.78 3.04
N GLN A 285 4.43 -3.77 3.67
CA GLN A 285 4.60 -3.80 5.12
C GLN A 285 5.03 -2.43 5.64
N SER A 286 4.49 -2.03 6.79
CA SER A 286 4.87 -0.83 7.51
C SER A 286 5.20 -1.14 8.97
N PHE A 287 5.95 -0.26 9.64
CA PHE A 287 6.41 -0.44 11.04
C PHE A 287 7.30 -1.68 11.24
N VAL A 288 8.17 -1.94 10.29
CA VAL A 288 9.09 -3.09 10.25
C VAL A 288 10.01 -3.12 11.47
N THR A 289 10.58 -1.96 11.82
CA THR A 289 11.46 -1.82 12.98
C THR A 289 10.74 -2.13 14.28
N LYS A 290 9.50 -1.64 14.43
CA LYS A 290 8.67 -1.92 15.60
C LYS A 290 8.39 -3.41 15.76
N TYR A 291 8.11 -4.10 14.65
CA TYR A 291 7.93 -5.55 14.65
C TYR A 291 9.21 -6.26 15.10
N LYS A 292 10.36 -5.94 14.47
CA LYS A 292 11.65 -6.56 14.78
C LYS A 292 12.04 -6.36 16.25
N GLN A 293 11.86 -5.15 16.78
CA GLN A 293 12.13 -4.85 18.18
C GLN A 293 11.23 -5.62 19.14
N LYS A 294 9.92 -5.68 18.83
CA LYS A 294 8.94 -6.34 19.70
C LYS A 294 9.15 -7.86 19.77
N TYR A 295 9.46 -8.48 18.63
CA TYR A 295 9.51 -9.94 18.53
C TYR A 295 10.93 -10.50 18.43
N ASN A 296 11.95 -9.65 18.38
CA ASN A 296 13.37 -10.00 18.23
C ASN A 296 13.60 -11.01 17.08
N ARG A 297 12.94 -10.78 15.94
CA ARG A 297 13.03 -11.61 14.73
C ARG A 297 12.82 -10.78 13.48
N ASN A 298 13.26 -11.30 12.35
CA ASN A 298 12.99 -10.74 11.03
C ASN A 298 11.51 -10.78 10.69
N THR A 299 11.08 -9.91 9.76
CA THR A 299 9.73 -9.99 9.22
C THR A 299 9.54 -11.31 8.47
N PRO A 300 8.35 -11.90 8.52
CA PRO A 300 8.09 -13.13 7.78
C PRO A 300 8.21 -12.89 6.28
N THR A 301 8.72 -13.89 5.57
CA THR A 301 8.57 -13.94 4.11
C THR A 301 7.09 -14.09 3.80
N GLN A 302 6.58 -13.25 2.90
CA GLN A 302 5.19 -13.29 2.45
C GLN A 302 5.13 -13.55 0.96
N ILE A 303 4.28 -14.50 0.55
CA ILE A 303 4.02 -14.81 -0.84
C ILE A 303 2.54 -14.69 -1.10
N VAL A 304 2.18 -13.96 -2.15
CA VAL A 304 0.80 -13.71 -2.55
C VAL A 304 0.69 -13.84 -4.06
N TYR A 305 -0.40 -14.42 -4.51
CA TYR A 305 -0.68 -14.62 -5.93
C TYR A 305 -1.85 -13.75 -6.36
N TYR A 306 -1.78 -13.21 -7.59
CA TYR A 306 -2.84 -12.40 -8.18
C TYR A 306 -3.16 -12.89 -9.58
N ASP A 307 -4.45 -12.79 -9.92
CA ASP A 307 -4.97 -13.13 -11.23
C ASP A 307 -6.20 -12.26 -11.56
N GLU A 308 -6.66 -12.26 -12.79
CA GLU A 308 -7.91 -11.63 -13.22
C GLU A 308 -8.10 -10.18 -12.77
N ILE A 309 -7.02 -9.38 -12.82
CA ILE A 309 -7.06 -7.98 -12.39
C ILE A 309 -7.76 -7.14 -13.45
N ARG A 310 -8.89 -6.53 -13.10
CA ARG A 310 -9.81 -5.85 -14.01
C ARG A 310 -10.20 -4.48 -13.52
N ARG A 311 -10.53 -3.60 -14.46
CA ARG A 311 -11.24 -2.37 -14.18
C ARG A 311 -12.39 -2.17 -15.17
N GLY A 312 -13.40 -1.41 -14.73
CA GLY A 312 -14.55 -1.05 -15.55
C GLY A 312 -15.38 0.04 -14.90
N SER A 313 -16.52 0.32 -15.47
CA SER A 313 -17.50 1.29 -14.97
C SER A 313 -18.70 0.62 -14.29
N SER A 314 -18.83 -0.69 -14.44
CA SER A 314 -19.86 -1.49 -13.76
C SER A 314 -19.28 -2.81 -13.25
N ILE A 315 -20.00 -3.45 -12.34
CA ILE A 315 -19.58 -4.73 -11.77
C ILE A 315 -19.57 -5.84 -12.82
N GLU A 316 -20.47 -5.79 -13.78
CA GLU A 316 -20.58 -6.76 -14.88
C GLU A 316 -19.38 -6.68 -15.84
N GLU A 317 -18.66 -5.57 -15.86
CA GLU A 317 -17.46 -5.40 -16.68
C GLU A 317 -16.22 -5.98 -16.01
N VAL A 318 -16.25 -6.25 -14.71
CA VAL A 318 -15.06 -6.65 -13.96
C VAL A 318 -15.20 -7.97 -13.22
N ASP A 319 -16.38 -8.36 -12.75
CA ASP A 319 -16.56 -9.56 -11.93
C ASP A 319 -17.09 -10.73 -12.78
N PHE A 320 -16.24 -11.72 -13.04
CA PHE A 320 -16.61 -12.89 -13.81
C PHE A 320 -17.54 -13.85 -13.05
N ASN A 321 -17.68 -13.74 -11.74
CA ASN A 321 -18.69 -14.48 -10.98
C ASN A 321 -20.10 -13.93 -11.24
N ILE A 322 -20.19 -12.63 -11.58
CA ILE A 322 -21.45 -11.96 -11.94
C ILE A 322 -21.68 -12.06 -13.47
N ASN A 323 -20.62 -11.87 -14.26
CA ASN A 323 -20.65 -12.02 -15.71
C ASN A 323 -19.67 -13.10 -16.19
N PRO A 324 -20.10 -14.36 -16.29
CA PRO A 324 -19.22 -15.48 -16.70
C PRO A 324 -18.66 -15.36 -18.13
N ASN A 325 -19.21 -14.47 -18.96
CA ASN A 325 -18.78 -14.27 -20.34
C ASN A 325 -17.56 -13.33 -20.48
N LEU A 326 -17.05 -12.80 -19.38
CA LEU A 326 -15.82 -12.02 -19.43
C LEU A 326 -14.67 -12.85 -19.96
N LYS A 327 -13.92 -12.28 -20.92
CA LYS A 327 -12.72 -12.93 -21.45
C LYS A 327 -11.70 -13.12 -20.32
N VAL A 328 -10.99 -14.23 -20.39
CA VAL A 328 -9.83 -14.49 -19.52
C VAL A 328 -8.74 -13.44 -19.76
N ILE A 329 -8.02 -13.10 -18.73
CA ILE A 329 -6.83 -12.23 -18.79
C ILE A 329 -5.60 -13.11 -18.52
N ASP A 330 -4.75 -13.27 -19.54
CA ASP A 330 -3.44 -13.94 -19.47
C ASP A 330 -2.32 -12.95 -19.79
#